data_2904e217c78ff80173b8312507df8210
#
_entry.id   2904e217c78ff80173b8312507df8210
#
_cell.length_a   1.000
_cell.length_b   1.000
_cell.length_c   1.000
_cell.angle_alpha   90.00
_cell.angle_beta   90.00
_cell.angle_gamma   90.00
#
_symmetry.space_group_name_H-M   'P 1'
#
loop_
_entity.id
_entity.type
_entity.pdbx_description
1 polymer ?
#
loop_
_entity_poly.entity_id
_entity_poly.type
_entity_poly.pdbx_seq_one_letter_code
_entity_poly.pdbx_strand_id
1 'polypeptide(L)'
;MESDVREKILETARCIFLKEGYKGTTINSIARAAGISPSTIYLHFNGKKDLFENLDISEEEALQDAYNANRTSILQTALILFGGHGYDGVSMDMLARESGYSKATLYQYFEDKEELYSAVMQETPFYFNFLSIQPEIDGYDLEAAIKKIGLAYLAVFDTPERIAFTRAIIRDSKRHPEVSSIYHKNGIGYVARCVETVLKRYTGNLQEGVDTYLASKTYVGSLFGFAIQYKIVVGVEPQYGDEEIVDTLTKIFLHGILH
;
A
#
# COMPACT_ATOMS: atom_id res chain seq x y z
N MET A 1 25.04 30.15 -3.60
CA MET A 1 25.95 29.09 -3.04
C MET A 1 25.73 28.84 -1.55
N GLU A 2 25.78 29.83 -0.67
CA GLU A 2 25.59 29.60 0.80
C GLU A 2 24.12 29.29 1.15
N SER A 3 23.16 29.94 0.51
CA SER A 3 21.71 29.64 0.60
C SER A 3 21.39 28.21 0.16
N ASP A 4 22.04 27.74 -0.88
CA ASP A 4 21.84 26.42 -1.52
C ASP A 4 22.28 25.26 -0.59
N VAL A 5 23.38 25.45 0.14
CA VAL A 5 23.88 24.46 1.10
C VAL A 5 22.97 24.37 2.33
N ARG A 6 22.50 25.53 2.84
CA ARG A 6 21.58 25.56 3.97
C ARG A 6 20.26 24.88 3.65
N GLU A 7 19.70 25.14 2.47
CA GLU A 7 18.46 24.52 2.02
C GLU A 7 18.60 23.00 1.84
N LYS A 8 19.69 22.54 1.25
CA LYS A 8 20.03 21.13 1.14
C LYS A 8 20.15 20.44 2.51
N ILE A 9 20.73 21.12 3.51
CA ILE A 9 20.82 20.58 4.87
C ILE A 9 19.42 20.43 5.45
N LEU A 10 18.55 21.44 5.32
CA LEU A 10 17.18 21.41 5.85
C LEU A 10 16.35 20.32 5.19
N GLU A 11 16.37 20.19 3.86
CA GLU A 11 15.65 19.13 3.14
C GLU A 11 16.10 17.72 3.58
N THR A 12 17.44 17.51 3.62
CA THR A 12 18.00 16.22 4.05
C THR A 12 17.66 15.92 5.51
N ALA A 13 17.79 16.92 6.38
CA ALA A 13 17.47 16.79 7.80
C ALA A 13 15.99 16.46 8.01
N ARG A 14 15.09 17.13 7.29
CA ARG A 14 13.66 16.86 7.35
C ARG A 14 13.37 15.39 7.04
N CYS A 15 13.91 14.86 5.93
CA CYS A 15 13.74 13.45 5.57
C CYS A 15 14.22 12.48 6.66
N ILE A 16 15.37 12.78 7.31
CA ILE A 16 15.93 11.90 8.35
C ILE A 16 15.14 12.02 9.65
N PHE A 17 14.77 13.21 10.06
CA PHE A 17 13.95 13.40 11.27
C PHE A 17 12.57 12.73 11.14
N LEU A 18 11.93 12.82 9.97
CA LEU A 18 10.66 12.15 9.69
C LEU A 18 10.82 10.63 9.63
N LYS A 19 11.98 10.11 9.22
CA LYS A 19 12.26 8.68 9.12
C LYS A 19 12.70 8.04 10.44
N GLU A 20 13.59 8.72 11.20
CA GLU A 20 14.27 8.15 12.35
C GLU A 20 13.79 8.75 13.69
N GLY A 21 12.92 9.76 13.63
CA GLY A 21 12.47 10.56 14.75
C GLY A 21 13.58 11.46 15.30
N TYR A 22 13.21 12.40 16.17
CA TYR A 22 14.20 13.31 16.78
C TYR A 22 15.29 12.55 17.55
N LYS A 23 14.95 11.52 18.33
CA LYS A 23 15.92 10.76 19.14
C LYS A 23 16.89 9.92 18.31
N GLY A 24 16.42 9.30 17.22
CA GLY A 24 17.23 8.46 16.33
C GLY A 24 18.16 9.24 15.42
N THR A 25 17.83 10.47 15.09
CA THR A 25 18.60 11.32 14.18
C THR A 25 19.86 11.88 14.86
N THR A 26 20.98 11.90 14.13
CA THR A 26 22.25 12.51 14.54
C THR A 26 22.77 13.47 13.48
N ILE A 27 23.57 14.48 13.89
CA ILE A 27 24.24 15.37 12.93
C ILE A 27 25.11 14.57 11.94
N ASN A 28 25.73 13.47 12.39
CA ASN A 28 26.53 12.62 11.52
C ASN A 28 25.69 11.86 10.48
N SER A 29 24.48 11.40 10.83
CA SER A 29 23.59 10.76 9.87
C SER A 29 23.12 11.73 8.79
N ILE A 30 22.77 12.96 9.20
CA ILE A 30 22.37 14.04 8.28
C ILE A 30 23.54 14.42 7.34
N ALA A 31 24.73 14.64 7.89
CA ALA A 31 25.92 15.00 7.12
C ALA A 31 26.25 13.94 6.05
N ARG A 32 26.20 12.66 6.43
CA ARG A 32 26.41 11.53 5.52
C ARG A 32 25.38 11.52 4.39
N ALA A 33 24.12 11.68 4.71
CA ALA A 33 23.03 11.66 3.72
C ALA A 33 23.09 12.89 2.79
N ALA A 34 23.44 14.05 3.31
CA ALA A 34 23.61 15.27 2.52
C ALA A 34 24.91 15.28 1.68
N GLY A 35 25.84 14.33 1.91
CA GLY A 35 27.13 14.28 1.24
C GLY A 35 28.04 15.44 1.62
N ILE A 36 27.99 15.90 2.88
CA ILE A 36 28.80 17.02 3.42
C ILE A 36 29.45 16.61 4.75
N SER A 37 30.39 17.45 5.22
CA SER A 37 31.00 17.22 6.54
C SER A 37 30.07 17.66 7.67
N PRO A 38 30.13 17.02 8.86
CA PRO A 38 29.43 17.52 10.05
C PRO A 38 29.77 18.99 10.38
N SER A 39 31.02 19.38 10.14
CA SER A 39 31.47 20.76 10.33
C SER A 39 30.71 21.77 9.47
N THR A 40 30.32 21.35 8.25
CA THR A 40 29.51 22.18 7.34
C THR A 40 28.13 22.43 7.93
N ILE A 41 27.52 21.44 8.62
CA ILE A 41 26.24 21.64 9.30
C ILE A 41 26.41 22.65 10.45
N TYR A 42 27.47 22.53 11.22
CA TYR A 42 27.74 23.45 12.34
C TYR A 42 28.08 24.89 11.92
N LEU A 43 28.40 25.15 10.65
CA LEU A 43 28.50 26.52 10.11
C LEU A 43 27.13 27.19 9.95
N HIS A 44 26.06 26.40 9.78
CA HIS A 44 24.72 26.94 9.54
C HIS A 44 23.77 26.78 10.73
N PHE A 45 24.02 25.80 11.62
CA PHE A 45 23.13 25.44 12.73
C PHE A 45 23.95 25.10 13.99
N ASN A 46 23.49 25.56 15.16
CA ASN A 46 24.17 25.34 16.46
C ASN A 46 23.97 23.92 17.02
N GLY A 47 23.66 22.96 16.19
CA GLY A 47 23.46 21.58 16.56
C GLY A 47 22.07 21.02 16.16
N LYS A 48 21.80 19.80 16.62
CA LYS A 48 20.59 19.04 16.21
C LYS A 48 19.30 19.77 16.59
N LYS A 49 19.26 20.39 17.77
CA LYS A 49 18.06 21.08 18.25
C LYS A 49 17.75 22.32 17.41
N ASP A 50 18.74 23.16 17.16
CA ASP A 50 18.59 24.33 16.30
C ASP A 50 18.19 23.96 14.88
N LEU A 51 18.82 22.91 14.32
CA LEU A 51 18.46 22.40 13.02
C LEU A 51 16.99 21.91 12.96
N PHE A 52 16.54 21.20 14.00
CA PHE A 52 15.17 20.71 14.10
C PHE A 52 14.15 21.86 14.22
N GLU A 53 14.41 22.85 15.05
CA GLU A 53 13.57 24.04 15.24
C GLU A 53 13.40 24.86 13.93
N ASN A 54 14.36 24.76 13.00
CA ASN A 54 14.29 25.42 11.69
C ASN A 54 13.51 24.60 10.63
N LEU A 55 13.02 23.39 10.95
CA LEU A 55 12.31 22.52 9.99
C LEU A 55 10.79 22.72 9.97
N ASP A 56 10.25 23.50 10.91
CA ASP A 56 8.80 23.72 11.08
C ASP A 56 8.01 22.37 11.18
N ILE A 57 8.59 21.41 11.93
CA ILE A 57 7.98 20.11 12.28
C ILE A 57 8.00 19.94 13.80
N SER A 58 6.90 19.45 14.35
CA SER A 58 6.83 19.11 15.78
C SER A 58 7.56 17.79 16.07
N GLU A 59 8.00 17.59 17.33
CA GLU A 59 8.54 16.29 17.76
C GLU A 59 7.51 15.17 17.60
N GLU A 60 6.23 15.49 17.76
CA GLU A 60 5.11 14.56 17.64
C GLU A 60 4.91 14.10 16.19
N GLU A 61 4.97 15.02 15.22
CA GLU A 61 4.95 14.70 13.79
C GLU A 61 6.15 13.85 13.38
N ALA A 62 7.36 14.20 13.82
CA ALA A 62 8.56 13.42 13.53
C ALA A 62 8.51 12.01 14.15
N LEU A 63 7.90 11.85 15.34
CA LEU A 63 7.70 10.54 15.96
C LEU A 63 6.65 9.71 15.19
N GLN A 64 5.56 10.34 14.78
CA GLN A 64 4.50 9.66 14.03
C GLN A 64 4.99 9.21 12.65
N ASP A 65 5.75 10.04 11.96
CA ASP A 65 6.31 9.69 10.65
C ASP A 65 7.39 8.60 10.75
N ALA A 66 8.22 8.64 11.80
CA ALA A 66 9.17 7.56 12.08
C ALA A 66 8.45 6.24 12.41
N TYR A 67 7.35 6.30 13.17
CA TYR A 67 6.50 5.15 13.44
C TYR A 67 5.93 4.58 12.13
N ASN A 68 5.36 5.42 11.29
CA ASN A 68 4.77 5.03 10.00
C ASN A 68 5.82 4.44 9.05
N ALA A 69 7.01 5.05 8.96
CA ALA A 69 8.10 4.56 8.13
C ALA A 69 8.60 3.17 8.57
N ASN A 70 8.79 2.97 9.87
CA ASN A 70 9.20 1.69 10.43
C ASN A 70 8.13 0.62 10.20
N ARG A 71 6.87 0.96 10.44
CA ARG A 71 5.73 0.08 10.21
C ARG A 71 5.66 -0.36 8.73
N THR A 72 5.81 0.58 7.81
CA THR A 72 5.86 0.29 6.37
C THR A 72 7.03 -0.65 6.00
N SER A 73 8.21 -0.42 6.57
CA SER A 73 9.38 -1.28 6.34
C SER A 73 9.16 -2.72 6.84
N ILE A 74 8.52 -2.88 8.01
CA ILE A 74 8.15 -4.19 8.56
C ILE A 74 7.15 -4.89 7.63
N LEU A 75 6.13 -4.18 7.17
CA LEU A 75 5.10 -4.72 6.26
C LEU A 75 5.68 -5.15 4.91
N GLN A 76 6.63 -4.40 4.36
CA GLN A 76 7.32 -4.79 3.12
C GLN A 76 8.12 -6.08 3.30
N THR A 77 8.86 -6.19 4.40
CA THR A 77 9.58 -7.43 4.74
C THR A 77 8.63 -8.61 4.92
N ALA A 78 7.53 -8.40 5.65
CA ALA A 78 6.51 -9.41 5.88
C ALA A 78 5.84 -9.87 4.57
N LEU A 79 5.55 -8.96 3.64
CA LEU A 79 5.01 -9.28 2.32
C LEU A 79 5.91 -10.25 1.55
N ILE A 80 7.22 -9.97 1.52
CA ILE A 80 8.22 -10.81 0.85
C ILE A 80 8.28 -12.20 1.51
N LEU A 81 8.35 -12.23 2.84
CA LEU A 81 8.44 -13.48 3.59
C LEU A 81 7.19 -14.35 3.43
N PHE A 82 6.01 -13.78 3.59
CA PHE A 82 4.75 -14.51 3.40
C PHE A 82 4.58 -14.98 1.96
N GLY A 83 4.97 -14.18 0.97
CA GLY A 83 4.96 -14.60 -0.43
C GLY A 83 5.87 -15.79 -0.72
N GLY A 84 7.08 -15.79 -0.15
CA GLY A 84 8.06 -16.86 -0.36
C GLY A 84 7.80 -18.13 0.45
N HIS A 85 7.42 -17.99 1.72
CA HIS A 85 7.34 -19.10 2.68
C HIS A 85 5.91 -19.52 3.06
N GLY A 86 4.90 -18.73 2.68
CA GLY A 86 3.51 -18.92 3.11
C GLY A 86 3.28 -18.50 4.56
N TYR A 87 2.02 -18.63 5.02
CA TYR A 87 1.66 -18.22 6.37
C TYR A 87 2.41 -19.01 7.45
N ASP A 88 2.43 -20.36 7.36
CA ASP A 88 3.08 -21.22 8.35
C ASP A 88 4.59 -21.08 8.38
N GLY A 89 5.20 -20.85 7.22
CA GLY A 89 6.66 -20.76 7.08
C GLY A 89 7.28 -19.49 7.69
N VAL A 90 6.47 -18.51 8.08
CA VAL A 90 6.93 -17.24 8.67
C VAL A 90 6.71 -17.24 10.17
N SER A 91 7.75 -16.88 10.93
CA SER A 91 7.68 -16.62 12.36
C SER A 91 8.10 -15.19 12.69
N MET A 92 7.69 -14.67 13.85
CA MET A 92 8.12 -13.34 14.34
C MET A 92 9.64 -13.27 14.53
N ASP A 93 10.32 -14.40 14.84
CA ASP A 93 11.78 -14.46 14.93
C ASP A 93 12.44 -14.32 13.55
N MET A 94 11.89 -14.97 12.53
CA MET A 94 12.35 -14.82 11.14
C MET A 94 12.15 -13.38 10.67
N LEU A 95 10.99 -12.80 10.93
CA LEU A 95 10.71 -11.41 10.58
C LEU A 95 11.69 -10.45 11.27
N ALA A 96 11.96 -10.63 12.56
CA ALA A 96 12.92 -9.82 13.31
C ALA A 96 14.31 -9.84 12.67
N ARG A 97 14.78 -11.04 12.29
CA ARG A 97 16.08 -11.21 11.64
C ARG A 97 16.13 -10.52 10.26
N GLU A 98 15.12 -10.72 9.44
CA GLU A 98 15.10 -10.22 8.07
C GLU A 98 14.79 -8.72 7.98
N SER A 99 13.99 -8.18 8.89
CA SER A 99 13.66 -6.74 8.94
C SER A 99 14.72 -5.88 9.64
N GLY A 100 15.62 -6.53 10.42
CA GLY A 100 16.60 -5.82 11.24
C GLY A 100 16.04 -5.21 12.53
N TYR A 101 14.75 -5.41 12.84
CA TYR A 101 14.13 -4.97 14.09
C TYR A 101 14.21 -6.05 15.17
N SER A 102 14.24 -5.63 16.44
CA SER A 102 14.11 -6.58 17.53
C SER A 102 12.70 -7.18 17.58
N LYS A 103 12.56 -8.41 18.10
CA LYS A 103 11.25 -9.04 18.31
C LYS A 103 10.35 -8.18 19.21
N ALA A 104 10.92 -7.54 20.23
CA ALA A 104 10.19 -6.61 21.09
C ALA A 104 9.68 -5.39 20.31
N THR A 105 10.48 -4.87 19.36
CA THR A 105 10.06 -3.79 18.48
C THR A 105 8.91 -4.22 17.58
N LEU A 106 8.94 -5.41 17.01
CA LEU A 106 7.85 -5.92 16.17
C LEU A 106 6.53 -6.00 16.93
N TYR A 107 6.56 -6.45 18.20
CA TYR A 107 5.37 -6.52 19.05
C TYR A 107 4.84 -5.14 19.52
N GLN A 108 5.60 -4.06 19.31
CA GLN A 108 5.07 -2.69 19.48
C GLN A 108 4.19 -2.24 18.31
N TYR A 109 4.36 -2.86 17.13
CA TYR A 109 3.61 -2.54 15.92
C TYR A 109 2.47 -3.51 15.63
N PHE A 110 2.64 -4.78 16.01
CA PHE A 110 1.70 -5.86 15.71
C PHE A 110 1.60 -6.82 16.89
N GLU A 111 0.39 -7.07 17.35
CA GLU A 111 0.11 -7.93 18.51
C GLU A 111 0.58 -9.37 18.26
N ASP A 112 0.33 -9.86 17.04
CA ASP A 112 0.73 -11.21 16.64
C ASP A 112 0.97 -11.30 15.11
N LYS A 113 1.23 -12.53 14.65
CA LYS A 113 1.44 -12.83 13.23
C LYS A 113 0.16 -12.66 12.40
N GLU A 114 -1.01 -12.89 12.96
CA GLU A 114 -2.28 -12.77 12.28
C GLU A 114 -2.62 -11.30 12.02
N GLU A 115 -2.41 -10.43 13.01
CA GLU A 115 -2.53 -8.99 12.85
C GLU A 115 -1.56 -8.46 11.79
N LEU A 116 -0.28 -8.88 11.85
CA LEU A 116 0.72 -8.53 10.85
C LEU A 116 0.29 -8.96 9.45
N TYR A 117 -0.21 -10.18 9.30
CA TYR A 117 -0.68 -10.70 8.01
C TYR A 117 -1.89 -9.90 7.49
N SER A 118 -2.82 -9.57 8.38
CA SER A 118 -3.96 -8.71 8.08
C SER A 118 -3.52 -7.31 7.64
N ALA A 119 -2.54 -6.73 8.32
CA ALA A 119 -1.98 -5.43 7.99
C ALA A 119 -1.24 -5.44 6.64
N VAL A 120 -0.51 -6.50 6.32
CA VAL A 120 0.11 -6.69 4.98
C VAL A 120 -0.95 -6.64 3.88
N MET A 121 -2.15 -7.13 4.14
CA MET A 121 -3.26 -7.05 3.18
C MET A 121 -3.89 -5.67 3.10
N GLN A 122 -4.11 -5.02 4.25
CA GLN A 122 -4.84 -3.75 4.34
C GLN A 122 -3.99 -2.54 3.94
N GLU A 123 -2.70 -2.55 4.30
CA GLU A 123 -1.81 -1.40 4.13
C GLU A 123 -0.95 -1.53 2.88
N THR A 124 -1.49 -2.17 1.87
CA THR A 124 -0.82 -2.25 0.57
C THR A 124 -0.98 -0.96 -0.22
N PRO A 125 -0.08 -0.67 -1.16
CA PRO A 125 -0.21 0.49 -2.04
C PRO A 125 -1.59 0.62 -2.69
N PHE A 126 -2.31 -0.49 -2.88
CA PHE A 126 -3.68 -0.46 -3.38
C PHE A 126 -4.65 0.26 -2.43
N TYR A 127 -4.58 -0.05 -1.12
CA TYR A 127 -5.46 0.57 -0.13
C TYR A 127 -5.18 2.08 -0.04
N PHE A 128 -3.91 2.46 0.00
CA PHE A 128 -3.50 3.87 -0.01
C PHE A 128 -3.81 4.55 -1.34
N ASN A 129 -3.53 3.91 -2.47
CA ASN A 129 -3.88 4.43 -3.78
C ASN A 129 -5.40 4.60 -3.93
N PHE A 130 -6.20 3.64 -3.43
CA PHE A 130 -7.65 3.76 -3.47
C PHE A 130 -8.16 4.89 -2.59
N LEU A 131 -7.68 5.03 -1.34
CA LEU A 131 -8.05 6.14 -0.47
C LEU A 131 -7.62 7.50 -1.04
N SER A 132 -6.47 7.57 -1.70
CA SER A 132 -5.98 8.79 -2.35
C SER A 132 -6.77 9.18 -3.59
N ILE A 133 -7.35 8.21 -4.31
CA ILE A 133 -8.18 8.47 -5.49
C ILE A 133 -9.67 8.68 -5.15
N GLN A 134 -10.10 8.38 -3.92
CA GLN A 134 -11.51 8.53 -3.54
C GLN A 134 -12.05 9.97 -3.70
N PRO A 135 -11.32 11.03 -3.32
CA PRO A 135 -11.74 12.40 -3.60
C PRO A 135 -11.85 12.71 -5.10
N GLU A 136 -10.99 12.08 -5.91
CA GLU A 136 -11.02 12.24 -7.37
C GLU A 136 -12.21 11.49 -7.98
N ILE A 137 -12.56 10.30 -7.45
CA ILE A 137 -13.73 9.52 -7.91
C ILE A 137 -15.03 10.33 -7.75
N ASP A 138 -15.13 11.20 -6.75
CA ASP A 138 -16.31 12.04 -6.53
C ASP A 138 -16.54 13.08 -7.64
N GLY A 139 -15.52 13.41 -8.42
CA GLY A 139 -15.60 14.31 -9.58
C GLY A 139 -15.77 13.62 -10.94
N TYR A 140 -15.74 12.27 -10.99
CA TYR A 140 -15.89 11.51 -12.23
C TYR A 140 -17.34 11.10 -12.50
N ASP A 141 -17.65 10.88 -13.78
CA ASP A 141 -18.84 10.13 -14.18
C ASP A 141 -18.72 8.65 -13.77
N LEU A 142 -19.83 7.92 -13.86
CA LEU A 142 -19.88 6.51 -13.43
C LEU A 142 -18.84 5.64 -14.15
N GLU A 143 -18.71 5.78 -15.47
CA GLU A 143 -17.79 4.96 -16.26
C GLU A 143 -16.34 5.24 -15.88
N ALA A 144 -15.94 6.50 -15.78
CA ALA A 144 -14.59 6.90 -15.41
C ALA A 144 -14.24 6.46 -13.97
N ALA A 145 -15.19 6.56 -13.02
CA ALA A 145 -14.99 6.09 -11.65
C ALA A 145 -14.77 4.56 -11.58
N ILE A 146 -15.57 3.77 -12.28
CA ILE A 146 -15.45 2.31 -12.33
C ILE A 146 -14.14 1.89 -13.00
N LYS A 147 -13.75 2.54 -14.11
CA LYS A 147 -12.46 2.32 -14.78
C LYS A 147 -11.28 2.58 -13.86
N LYS A 148 -11.31 3.70 -13.13
CA LYS A 148 -10.24 4.06 -12.21
C LYS A 148 -10.06 3.03 -11.09
N ILE A 149 -11.15 2.51 -10.53
CA ILE A 149 -11.12 1.41 -9.56
C ILE A 149 -10.52 0.15 -10.19
N GLY A 150 -10.92 -0.19 -11.40
CA GLY A 150 -10.41 -1.36 -12.11
C GLY A 150 -8.91 -1.32 -12.37
N LEU A 151 -8.40 -0.20 -12.86
CA LEU A 151 -6.96 0.03 -13.08
C LEU A 151 -6.17 -0.06 -11.77
N ALA A 152 -6.64 0.63 -10.72
CA ALA A 152 -6.00 0.57 -9.41
C ALA A 152 -5.98 -0.87 -8.85
N TYR A 153 -7.02 -1.66 -9.11
CA TYR A 153 -7.06 -3.05 -8.68
C TYR A 153 -6.06 -3.93 -9.44
N LEU A 154 -5.97 -3.82 -10.77
CA LEU A 154 -5.00 -4.61 -11.55
C LEU A 154 -3.56 -4.23 -11.23
N ALA A 155 -3.28 -2.97 -10.92
CA ALA A 155 -1.96 -2.49 -10.50
C ALA A 155 -1.45 -3.15 -9.20
N VAL A 156 -2.33 -3.72 -8.37
CA VAL A 156 -1.91 -4.52 -7.19
C VAL A 156 -1.00 -5.68 -7.60
N PHE A 157 -1.19 -6.22 -8.80
CA PHE A 157 -0.46 -7.39 -9.31
C PHE A 157 0.72 -7.01 -10.22
N ASP A 158 1.23 -5.79 -10.12
CA ASP A 158 2.37 -5.35 -10.94
C ASP A 158 3.73 -5.67 -10.31
N THR A 159 3.77 -6.06 -9.05
CA THR A 159 5.03 -6.39 -8.37
C THR A 159 5.16 -7.90 -8.12
N PRO A 160 6.39 -8.46 -8.30
CA PRO A 160 6.66 -9.88 -8.04
C PRO A 160 6.26 -10.30 -6.63
N GLU A 161 6.46 -9.43 -5.63
CA GLU A 161 6.16 -9.71 -4.23
C GLU A 161 4.67 -9.88 -4.00
N ARG A 162 3.85 -9.05 -4.65
CA ARG A 162 2.39 -9.13 -4.59
C ARG A 162 1.85 -10.37 -5.27
N ILE A 163 2.41 -10.70 -6.41
CA ILE A 163 2.08 -11.93 -7.13
C ILE A 163 2.42 -13.15 -6.27
N ALA A 164 3.64 -13.18 -5.69
CA ALA A 164 4.08 -14.27 -4.81
C ALA A 164 3.17 -14.40 -3.57
N PHE A 165 2.80 -13.29 -2.95
CA PHE A 165 1.90 -13.26 -1.82
C PHE A 165 0.49 -13.78 -2.18
N THR A 166 -0.06 -13.37 -3.31
CA THR A 166 -1.36 -13.87 -3.78
C THR A 166 -1.34 -15.37 -4.06
N ARG A 167 -0.26 -15.87 -4.66
CA ARG A 167 -0.05 -17.32 -4.84
C ARG A 167 0.00 -18.06 -3.50
N ALA A 168 0.68 -17.50 -2.51
CA ALA A 168 0.76 -18.08 -1.17
C ALA A 168 -0.63 -18.16 -0.51
N ILE A 169 -1.45 -17.11 -0.61
CA ILE A 169 -2.84 -17.10 -0.11
C ILE A 169 -3.66 -18.21 -0.78
N ILE A 170 -3.63 -18.31 -2.11
CA ILE A 170 -4.38 -19.33 -2.85
C ILE A 170 -3.93 -20.73 -2.43
N ARG A 171 -2.62 -20.97 -2.34
CA ARG A 171 -2.05 -22.25 -1.93
C ARG A 171 -2.47 -22.65 -0.51
N ASP A 172 -2.44 -21.70 0.42
CA ASP A 172 -2.63 -21.96 1.84
C ASP A 172 -4.10 -21.86 2.27
N SER A 173 -5.00 -21.41 1.37
CA SER A 173 -6.41 -21.11 1.65
C SER A 173 -7.19 -22.27 2.28
N LYS A 174 -6.87 -23.51 1.93
CA LYS A 174 -7.53 -24.70 2.50
C LYS A 174 -7.06 -25.01 3.93
N ARG A 175 -5.80 -24.68 4.25
CA ARG A 175 -5.21 -24.95 5.58
C ARG A 175 -5.53 -23.84 6.58
N HIS A 176 -5.70 -22.63 6.07
CA HIS A 176 -5.88 -21.40 6.84
C HIS A 176 -7.14 -20.65 6.37
N PRO A 177 -8.36 -21.14 6.71
CA PRO A 177 -9.60 -20.47 6.34
C PRO A 177 -9.72 -19.07 6.95
N GLU A 178 -9.13 -18.81 8.13
CA GLU A 178 -9.01 -17.49 8.76
C GLU A 178 -8.26 -16.51 7.88
N VAL A 179 -7.11 -16.92 7.34
CA VAL A 179 -6.28 -16.14 6.40
C VAL A 179 -7.06 -15.84 5.11
N SER A 180 -7.79 -16.83 4.60
CA SER A 180 -8.63 -16.65 3.42
C SER A 180 -9.79 -15.68 3.67
N SER A 181 -10.37 -15.70 4.87
CA SER A 181 -11.41 -14.77 5.30
C SER A 181 -10.88 -13.33 5.34
N ILE A 182 -9.67 -13.13 5.89
CA ILE A 182 -8.99 -11.82 5.90
C ILE A 182 -8.79 -11.31 4.46
N TYR A 183 -8.28 -12.17 3.56
CA TYR A 183 -8.11 -11.81 2.15
C TYR A 183 -9.42 -11.46 1.47
N HIS A 184 -10.47 -12.24 1.72
CA HIS A 184 -11.79 -11.96 1.16
C HIS A 184 -12.34 -10.62 1.66
N LYS A 185 -12.23 -10.35 2.97
CA LYS A 185 -12.74 -9.12 3.59
C LYS A 185 -11.96 -7.87 3.17
N ASN A 186 -10.64 -7.93 3.17
CA ASN A 186 -9.74 -6.78 3.03
C ASN A 186 -9.18 -6.62 1.60
N GLY A 187 -9.24 -7.68 0.77
CA GLY A 187 -8.86 -7.66 -0.64
C GLY A 187 -10.08 -7.52 -1.56
N ILE A 188 -10.46 -8.61 -2.22
CA ILE A 188 -11.52 -8.64 -3.25
C ILE A 188 -12.84 -8.04 -2.75
N GLY A 189 -13.26 -8.39 -1.53
CA GLY A 189 -14.51 -7.89 -0.96
C GLY A 189 -14.48 -6.39 -0.66
N TYR A 190 -13.31 -5.84 -0.31
CA TYR A 190 -13.17 -4.40 -0.14
C TYR A 190 -13.34 -3.65 -1.46
N VAL A 191 -12.66 -4.10 -2.52
CA VAL A 191 -12.78 -3.50 -3.87
C VAL A 191 -14.21 -3.57 -4.37
N ALA A 192 -14.91 -4.70 -4.15
CA ALA A 192 -16.31 -4.82 -4.50
C ALA A 192 -17.21 -3.80 -3.77
N ARG A 193 -16.95 -3.56 -2.47
CA ARG A 193 -17.67 -2.48 -1.74
C ARG A 193 -17.38 -1.08 -2.27
N CYS A 194 -16.18 -0.84 -2.76
CA CYS A 194 -15.84 0.44 -3.40
C CYS A 194 -16.66 0.65 -4.67
N VAL A 195 -16.73 -0.37 -5.55
CA VAL A 195 -17.57 -0.35 -6.75
C VAL A 195 -19.03 -0.17 -6.37
N GLU A 196 -19.53 -0.91 -5.38
CA GLU A 196 -20.91 -0.80 -4.88
C GLU A 196 -21.25 0.61 -4.40
N THR A 197 -20.32 1.25 -3.67
CA THR A 197 -20.50 2.62 -3.18
C THR A 197 -20.68 3.61 -4.33
N VAL A 198 -19.92 3.42 -5.40
CA VAL A 198 -20.08 4.23 -6.63
C VAL A 198 -21.43 3.94 -7.27
N LEU A 199 -21.80 2.67 -7.49
CA LEU A 199 -23.09 2.32 -8.10
C LEU A 199 -24.29 2.85 -7.34
N LYS A 200 -24.25 2.85 -6.00
CA LYS A 200 -25.33 3.38 -5.14
C LYS A 200 -25.62 4.87 -5.36
N ARG A 201 -24.69 5.64 -5.92
CA ARG A 201 -24.92 7.05 -6.29
C ARG A 201 -25.75 7.20 -7.55
N TYR A 202 -25.84 6.14 -8.36
CA TYR A 202 -26.50 6.12 -9.69
C TYR A 202 -27.68 5.17 -9.75
N THR A 203 -28.31 4.85 -8.61
CA THR A 203 -29.42 3.87 -8.54
C THR A 203 -30.57 4.16 -9.47
N GLY A 204 -30.86 5.44 -9.74
CA GLY A 204 -31.90 5.85 -10.69
C GLY A 204 -31.61 5.48 -12.16
N ASN A 205 -30.40 5.10 -12.49
CA ASN A 205 -29.98 4.71 -13.84
C ASN A 205 -29.83 3.18 -13.97
N LEU A 206 -29.93 2.43 -12.85
CA LEU A 206 -29.78 0.98 -12.87
C LEU A 206 -31.08 0.30 -13.26
N GLN A 207 -30.98 -0.82 -13.97
CA GLN A 207 -32.13 -1.69 -14.28
C GLN A 207 -32.80 -2.18 -13.00
N GLU A 208 -34.12 -2.35 -13.06
CA GLU A 208 -34.90 -2.86 -11.94
C GLU A 208 -34.42 -4.25 -11.50
N GLY A 209 -34.25 -4.45 -10.20
CA GLY A 209 -33.82 -5.74 -9.62
C GLY A 209 -32.31 -5.97 -9.61
N VAL A 210 -31.48 -5.02 -10.03
CA VAL A 210 -30.02 -5.16 -9.94
C VAL A 210 -29.58 -5.11 -8.49
N ASP A 211 -28.98 -6.21 -7.99
CA ASP A 211 -28.24 -6.23 -6.73
C ASP A 211 -26.86 -5.58 -6.96
N THR A 212 -26.69 -4.38 -6.43
CA THR A 212 -25.46 -3.61 -6.61
C THR A 212 -24.22 -4.27 -6.05
N TYR A 213 -24.33 -5.03 -4.94
CA TYR A 213 -23.18 -5.73 -4.37
C TYR A 213 -22.79 -6.95 -5.23
N LEU A 214 -23.77 -7.74 -5.69
CA LEU A 214 -23.49 -8.88 -6.59
C LEU A 214 -22.93 -8.41 -7.92
N ALA A 215 -23.47 -7.35 -8.50
CA ALA A 215 -22.95 -6.71 -9.71
C ALA A 215 -21.48 -6.27 -9.50
N SER A 216 -21.18 -5.61 -8.40
CA SER A 216 -19.80 -5.19 -8.06
C SER A 216 -18.86 -6.38 -7.92
N LYS A 217 -19.29 -7.45 -7.28
CA LYS A 217 -18.51 -8.71 -7.18
C LYS A 217 -18.27 -9.34 -8.55
N THR A 218 -19.22 -9.26 -9.46
CA THR A 218 -19.07 -9.77 -10.83
C THR A 218 -17.99 -8.99 -11.58
N TYR A 219 -18.00 -7.66 -11.50
CA TYR A 219 -16.99 -6.82 -12.12
C TYR A 219 -15.59 -7.12 -11.56
N VAL A 220 -15.42 -7.08 -10.23
CA VAL A 220 -14.13 -7.35 -9.58
C VAL A 220 -13.66 -8.79 -9.78
N GLY A 221 -14.60 -9.76 -9.81
CA GLY A 221 -14.30 -11.16 -10.13
C GLY A 221 -13.77 -11.35 -11.55
N SER A 222 -14.31 -10.61 -12.50
CA SER A 222 -13.81 -10.62 -13.88
C SER A 222 -12.40 -10.06 -13.99
N LEU A 223 -12.11 -8.93 -13.34
CA LEU A 223 -10.77 -8.36 -13.25
C LEU A 223 -9.77 -9.34 -12.60
N PHE A 224 -10.17 -9.99 -11.50
CA PHE A 224 -9.35 -11.01 -10.85
C PHE A 224 -9.09 -12.22 -11.75
N GLY A 225 -10.08 -12.61 -12.56
CA GLY A 225 -9.92 -13.66 -13.58
C GLY A 225 -8.79 -13.33 -14.58
N PHE A 226 -8.73 -12.10 -15.06
CA PHE A 226 -7.62 -11.63 -15.92
C PHE A 226 -6.30 -11.55 -15.15
N ALA A 227 -6.31 -11.06 -13.92
CA ALA A 227 -5.09 -11.05 -13.08
C ALA A 227 -4.53 -12.46 -12.86
N ILE A 228 -5.39 -13.45 -12.61
CA ILE A 228 -4.97 -14.86 -12.52
C ILE A 228 -4.31 -15.32 -13.81
N GLN A 229 -4.94 -15.08 -14.95
CA GLN A 229 -4.48 -15.60 -16.24
C GLN A 229 -3.16 -14.96 -16.68
N TYR A 230 -2.99 -13.67 -16.51
CA TYR A 230 -1.88 -12.93 -17.13
C TYR A 230 -0.78 -12.50 -16.13
N LYS A 231 -1.10 -12.38 -14.84
CA LYS A 231 -0.12 -11.91 -13.85
C LYS A 231 0.25 -12.97 -12.81
N ILE A 232 -0.71 -13.77 -12.38
CA ILE A 232 -0.49 -14.74 -11.29
C ILE A 232 -0.01 -16.09 -11.83
N VAL A 233 -0.54 -16.58 -12.96
CA VAL A 233 -0.09 -17.82 -13.59
C VAL A 233 1.16 -17.56 -14.41
N VAL A 234 2.20 -18.36 -14.19
CA VAL A 234 3.50 -18.21 -14.87
C VAL A 234 3.42 -18.74 -16.32
N GLY A 235 4.08 -18.02 -17.24
CA GLY A 235 4.30 -18.48 -18.60
C GLY A 235 3.16 -18.16 -19.59
N VAL A 236 2.24 -17.30 -19.17
CA VAL A 236 1.22 -16.75 -20.08
C VAL A 236 1.61 -15.32 -20.43
N GLU A 237 1.88 -15.05 -21.69
CA GLU A 237 2.10 -13.69 -22.17
C GLU A 237 0.76 -12.96 -22.23
N PRO A 238 0.68 -11.72 -21.68
CA PRO A 238 -0.54 -10.95 -21.75
C PRO A 238 -0.86 -10.56 -23.21
N GLN A 239 -2.04 -10.94 -23.67
CA GLN A 239 -2.53 -10.57 -25.00
C GLN A 239 -3.08 -9.14 -25.04
N TYR A 240 -3.54 -8.63 -23.90
CA TYR A 240 -4.17 -7.32 -23.75
C TYR A 240 -3.53 -6.57 -22.58
N GLY A 241 -3.43 -5.25 -22.70
CA GLY A 241 -3.00 -4.37 -21.60
C GLY A 241 -4.09 -4.14 -20.57
N ASP A 242 -3.70 -3.72 -19.36
CA ASP A 242 -4.65 -3.46 -18.28
C ASP A 242 -5.71 -2.43 -18.65
N GLU A 243 -5.34 -1.37 -19.36
CA GLU A 243 -6.28 -0.34 -19.83
C GLU A 243 -7.33 -0.92 -20.77
N GLU A 244 -6.93 -1.77 -21.71
CA GLU A 244 -7.83 -2.40 -22.66
C GLU A 244 -8.79 -3.39 -21.99
N ILE A 245 -8.27 -4.17 -21.02
CA ILE A 245 -9.06 -5.11 -20.21
C ILE A 245 -10.10 -4.33 -19.41
N VAL A 246 -9.66 -3.29 -18.68
CA VAL A 246 -10.56 -2.51 -17.82
C VAL A 246 -11.59 -1.75 -18.64
N ASP A 247 -11.20 -1.13 -19.75
CA ASP A 247 -12.13 -0.41 -20.64
C ASP A 247 -13.23 -1.35 -21.16
N THR A 248 -12.83 -2.50 -21.67
CA THR A 248 -13.75 -3.50 -22.20
C THR A 248 -14.69 -4.06 -21.13
N LEU A 249 -14.14 -4.45 -19.98
CA LEU A 249 -14.95 -4.99 -18.87
C LEU A 249 -15.91 -3.95 -18.30
N THR A 250 -15.48 -2.69 -18.19
CA THR A 250 -16.34 -1.60 -17.70
C THR A 250 -17.52 -1.37 -18.63
N LYS A 251 -17.28 -1.34 -19.95
CA LYS A 251 -18.35 -1.20 -20.95
C LYS A 251 -19.34 -2.35 -20.89
N ILE A 252 -18.86 -3.58 -20.89
CA ILE A 252 -19.73 -4.77 -20.80
C ILE A 252 -20.53 -4.75 -19.50
N PHE A 253 -19.89 -4.41 -18.39
CA PHE A 253 -20.51 -4.35 -17.07
C PHE A 253 -21.61 -3.30 -17.01
N LEU A 254 -21.33 -2.08 -17.42
CA LEU A 254 -22.29 -0.99 -17.37
C LEU A 254 -23.46 -1.20 -18.35
N HIS A 255 -23.21 -1.68 -19.58
CA HIS A 255 -24.29 -2.05 -20.51
C HIS A 255 -25.19 -3.16 -19.96
N GLY A 256 -24.67 -4.04 -19.10
CA GLY A 256 -25.45 -5.12 -18.49
C GLY A 256 -26.32 -4.69 -17.31
N ILE A 257 -26.07 -3.52 -16.71
CA ILE A 257 -26.78 -3.07 -15.50
C ILE A 257 -27.46 -1.71 -15.62
N LEU A 258 -27.18 -0.92 -16.67
CA LEU A 258 -27.84 0.36 -16.96
C LEU A 258 -29.03 0.18 -17.92
N HIS A 259 -29.98 1.13 -17.81
CA HIS A 259 -31.10 1.25 -18.77
C HIS A 259 -30.63 1.72 -20.13
#